data_cc1f9be3855b4342dcac3acf667220ad
#
_entry.id   cc1f9be3855b4342dcac3acf667220ad
#
_cell.length_a   1.000
_cell.length_b   1.000
_cell.length_c   1.000
_cell.angle_alpha   90.00
_cell.angle_beta   90.00
_cell.angle_gamma   90.00
#
_symmetry.space_group_name_H-M   'P 1'
#
loop_
_entity.id
_entity.type
_entity.pdbx_description
1 polymer ?
#
loop_
_entity_poly.entity_id
_entity_poly.type
_entity_poly.pdbx_seq_one_letter_code
_entity_poly.pdbx_strand_id
1 'polypeptide(L)'
;MIFFKKIITAFFFISVIFSENVINPDSLRYKVAYAARCKVSPVIDGILNETTWNNSVVISDFLQLVPVEFDKPSEKTEVRILYDDNAIYISFLNFDSNPKKIRAPLTRRDAYMDGLNTVADFIGVAFDSRNDDFNGKWFGVNAAGVKIDVNVSGQENYDRSWDAVWDAAVSQNDNSWTAEIRIPFSVFQYEDKDEMVWGISLNRHIHRTQEEFLWPGRRRSHVGIVSSFGILKGLKNIPEPKNCLLYTSDAADE
;
A
#
# COMPACT_ATOMS: atom_id res chain seq x y z
N MET A 1 -21.42 67.28 42.31
CA MET A 1 -20.12 66.95 41.74
C MET A 1 -20.05 65.43 41.76
N ILE A 2 -20.46 64.77 40.65
CA ILE A 2 -20.64 63.30 40.54
C ILE A 2 -19.46 62.73 39.75
N PHE A 3 -18.64 61.97 40.42
CA PHE A 3 -17.48 61.25 39.78
C PHE A 3 -17.95 60.02 39.03
N PHE A 4 -17.86 59.97 37.69
CA PHE A 4 -18.01 58.79 36.87
C PHE A 4 -16.70 58.03 36.88
N LYS A 5 -16.69 56.83 37.51
CA LYS A 5 -15.61 55.84 37.35
C LYS A 5 -15.80 55.11 36.03
N LYS A 6 -14.88 55.32 35.07
CA LYS A 6 -14.79 54.48 33.88
C LYS A 6 -14.14 53.12 34.22
N ILE A 7 -14.91 52.06 34.08
CA ILE A 7 -14.38 50.68 34.15
C ILE A 7 -13.88 50.37 32.75
N ILE A 8 -12.56 50.20 32.63
CA ILE A 8 -11.92 49.64 31.39
C ILE A 8 -11.86 48.13 31.55
N THR A 9 -12.72 47.44 30.80
CA THR A 9 -12.67 45.97 30.70
C THR A 9 -11.65 45.60 29.62
N ALA A 10 -10.50 45.11 30.02
CA ALA A 10 -9.50 44.60 29.11
C ALA A 10 -9.90 43.15 28.66
N PHE A 11 -10.25 43.03 27.39
CA PHE A 11 -10.41 41.71 26.75
C PHE A 11 -9.04 41.15 26.43
N PHE A 12 -8.62 40.12 27.16
CA PHE A 12 -7.46 39.29 26.78
C PHE A 12 -7.91 38.34 25.69
N PHE A 13 -7.50 38.59 24.44
CA PHE A 13 -7.56 37.59 23.38
C PHE A 13 -6.44 36.58 23.60
N ILE A 14 -6.79 35.39 24.10
CA ILE A 14 -5.89 34.23 24.07
C ILE A 14 -5.94 33.70 22.63
N SER A 15 -4.94 34.05 21.82
CA SER A 15 -4.69 33.37 20.55
C SER A 15 -4.13 32.01 20.84
N VAL A 16 -4.96 30.97 20.74
CA VAL A 16 -4.52 29.59 20.70
C VAL A 16 -3.82 29.38 19.37
N ILE A 17 -2.50 29.40 19.37
CA ILE A 17 -1.70 29.03 18.22
C ILE A 17 -1.82 27.50 18.09
N PHE A 18 -2.71 27.04 17.22
CA PHE A 18 -2.65 25.67 16.72
C PHE A 18 -1.37 25.56 15.89
N SER A 19 -0.37 24.90 16.43
CA SER A 19 0.76 24.45 15.64
C SER A 19 0.23 23.36 14.70
N GLU A 20 -0.14 23.74 13.48
CA GLU A 20 -0.29 22.75 12.42
C GLU A 20 1.07 22.09 12.24
N ASN A 21 1.13 20.79 12.48
CA ASN A 21 2.30 19.99 12.13
C ASN A 21 2.43 20.02 10.60
N VAL A 22 3.21 20.94 10.09
CA VAL A 22 3.49 21.04 8.65
C VAL A 22 4.26 19.76 8.27
N ILE A 23 3.59 18.87 7.56
CA ILE A 23 4.22 17.66 7.03
C ILE A 23 5.27 18.10 6.01
N ASN A 24 6.53 17.68 6.23
CA ASN A 24 7.56 17.81 5.20
C ASN A 24 7.43 16.62 4.24
N PRO A 25 6.93 16.81 3.00
CA PRO A 25 6.69 15.72 2.08
C PRO A 25 7.95 14.95 1.70
N ASP A 26 9.10 15.61 1.66
CA ASP A 26 10.37 15.00 1.29
C ASP A 26 10.87 14.01 2.36
N SER A 27 10.37 14.14 3.60
CA SER A 27 10.70 13.20 4.67
C SER A 27 9.85 11.92 4.63
N LEU A 28 8.72 11.91 3.94
CA LEU A 28 7.78 10.78 3.93
C LEU A 28 8.37 9.53 3.26
N ARG A 29 9.22 9.69 2.24
CA ARG A 29 9.94 8.57 1.61
C ARG A 29 10.87 7.81 2.56
N TYR A 30 11.21 8.39 3.70
CA TYR A 30 12.05 7.75 4.73
C TYR A 30 11.24 7.00 5.80
N LYS A 31 9.91 6.95 5.68
CA LYS A 31 9.10 6.08 6.54
C LYS A 31 9.49 4.62 6.34
N VAL A 32 9.56 3.89 7.45
CA VAL A 32 10.02 2.49 7.47
C VAL A 32 8.88 1.57 7.86
N ALA A 33 8.61 0.58 7.03
CA ALA A 33 7.79 -0.58 7.33
C ALA A 33 8.68 -1.78 7.66
N TYR A 34 8.17 -2.72 8.45
CA TYR A 34 8.89 -3.94 8.82
C TYR A 34 8.08 -5.17 8.42
N ALA A 35 8.72 -6.08 7.67
CA ALA A 35 8.20 -7.42 7.46
C ALA A 35 8.66 -8.33 8.61
N ALA A 36 7.76 -9.16 9.13
CA ALA A 36 8.07 -10.14 10.15
C ALA A 36 8.10 -11.55 9.57
N ARG A 37 9.11 -12.36 9.93
CA ARG A 37 9.17 -13.75 9.48
C ARG A 37 8.11 -14.57 10.21
N CYS A 38 7.28 -15.30 9.47
CA CYS A 38 6.33 -16.25 10.02
C CYS A 38 6.89 -17.68 9.96
N LYS A 39 6.54 -18.48 10.98
CA LYS A 39 6.85 -19.93 11.02
C LYS A 39 5.80 -20.77 10.31
N VAL A 40 4.57 -20.27 10.33
CA VAL A 40 3.42 -20.87 9.66
C VAL A 40 2.85 -19.80 8.74
N SER A 41 2.82 -20.13 7.45
CA SER A 41 2.28 -19.23 6.42
C SER A 41 0.78 -19.03 6.64
N PRO A 42 0.24 -17.79 6.46
CA PRO A 42 -1.20 -17.58 6.50
C PRO A 42 -1.90 -18.33 5.35
N VAL A 43 -3.13 -18.71 5.57
CA VAL A 43 -4.02 -19.23 4.52
C VAL A 43 -4.62 -18.03 3.80
N ILE A 44 -4.56 -18.03 2.48
CA ILE A 44 -5.08 -16.89 1.68
C ILE A 44 -6.56 -17.16 1.39
N ASP A 45 -7.42 -16.83 2.34
CA ASP A 45 -8.89 -17.01 2.24
C ASP A 45 -9.68 -15.69 2.43
N GLY A 46 -8.96 -14.60 2.71
CA GLY A 46 -9.53 -13.28 2.94
C GLY A 46 -9.97 -13.02 4.38
N ILE A 47 -9.76 -13.97 5.29
CA ILE A 47 -10.20 -13.88 6.70
C ILE A 47 -8.96 -13.76 7.60
N LEU A 48 -8.74 -12.61 8.23
CA LEU A 48 -7.58 -12.33 9.07
C LEU A 48 -7.72 -12.96 10.47
N ASN A 49 -7.84 -14.28 10.56
CA ASN A 49 -8.03 -15.03 11.79
C ASN A 49 -6.78 -15.76 12.28
N GLU A 50 -5.73 -15.86 11.47
CA GLU A 50 -4.50 -16.53 11.87
C GLU A 50 -3.70 -15.68 12.86
N THR A 51 -3.29 -16.31 13.95
CA THR A 51 -2.48 -15.68 14.99
C THR A 51 -1.11 -15.22 14.48
N THR A 52 -0.65 -15.75 13.36
CA THR A 52 0.64 -15.37 12.74
C THR A 52 0.66 -13.88 12.37
N TRP A 53 -0.47 -13.27 11.98
CA TRP A 53 -0.59 -11.85 11.68
C TRP A 53 -0.23 -10.95 12.87
N ASN A 54 -0.39 -11.42 14.10
CA ASN A 54 -0.05 -10.67 15.30
C ASN A 54 1.45 -10.45 15.51
N ASN A 55 2.29 -11.19 14.76
CA ASN A 55 3.75 -11.02 14.82
C ASN A 55 4.24 -9.80 14.05
N SER A 56 3.40 -9.21 13.20
CA SER A 56 3.75 -8.05 12.37
C SER A 56 3.29 -6.74 12.99
N VAL A 57 4.10 -5.71 12.82
CA VAL A 57 3.74 -4.33 13.19
C VAL A 57 2.64 -3.83 12.25
N VAL A 58 1.65 -3.14 12.82
CA VAL A 58 0.56 -2.53 12.06
C VAL A 58 1.03 -1.23 11.41
N ILE A 59 0.79 -1.10 10.13
CA ILE A 59 0.94 0.15 9.36
C ILE A 59 -0.46 0.74 9.21
N SER A 60 -0.69 1.95 9.72
CA SER A 60 -2.01 2.59 9.67
C SER A 60 -1.98 4.12 9.48
N ASP A 61 -0.79 4.69 9.38
CA ASP A 61 -0.56 6.13 9.25
C ASP A 61 -0.56 6.58 7.78
N PHE A 62 -1.60 6.18 7.06
CA PHE A 62 -1.86 6.60 5.68
C PHE A 62 -2.17 8.09 5.61
N LEU A 63 -1.87 8.68 4.46
CA LEU A 63 -2.21 10.05 4.14
C LEU A 63 -3.02 10.11 2.85
N GLN A 64 -3.97 11.03 2.79
CA GLN A 64 -4.78 11.24 1.61
C GLN A 64 -3.92 11.84 0.48
N LEU A 65 -4.08 11.31 -0.72
CA LEU A 65 -3.53 11.89 -1.94
C LEU A 65 -4.61 12.70 -2.67
N VAL A 66 -5.81 12.17 -2.73
CA VAL A 66 -7.00 12.75 -3.37
C VAL A 66 -8.16 12.67 -2.38
N PRO A 67 -9.00 13.69 -2.22
CA PRO A 67 -8.99 15.00 -2.90
C PRO A 67 -8.00 16.02 -2.31
N VAL A 68 -7.57 15.87 -1.04
CA VAL A 68 -6.70 16.82 -0.35
C VAL A 68 -5.38 16.19 0.03
N GLU A 69 -4.28 16.68 -0.53
CA GLU A 69 -2.95 16.13 -0.24
C GLU A 69 -2.61 16.22 1.24
N PHE A 70 -2.11 15.08 1.78
CA PHE A 70 -1.64 14.91 3.16
C PHE A 70 -2.71 15.06 4.23
N ASP A 71 -3.98 15.17 3.86
CA ASP A 71 -5.06 15.16 4.84
C ASP A 71 -5.23 13.76 5.46
N LYS A 72 -5.99 13.72 6.53
CA LYS A 72 -6.31 12.47 7.21
C LYS A 72 -7.31 11.66 6.39
N PRO A 73 -7.09 10.35 6.21
CA PRO A 73 -8.07 9.46 5.59
C PRO A 73 -9.44 9.51 6.29
N SER A 74 -10.54 9.48 5.50
CA SER A 74 -11.89 9.39 6.05
C SER A 74 -12.17 8.03 6.72
N GLU A 75 -11.50 6.98 6.24
CA GLU A 75 -11.66 5.62 6.75
C GLU A 75 -10.28 5.04 7.12
N LYS A 76 -10.24 4.30 8.23
CA LYS A 76 -9.01 3.67 8.71
C LYS A 76 -8.62 2.48 7.84
N THR A 77 -7.33 2.30 7.63
CA THR A 77 -6.73 1.11 7.01
C THR A 77 -5.61 0.60 7.90
N GLU A 78 -5.55 -0.70 8.12
CA GLU A 78 -4.45 -1.38 8.78
C GLU A 78 -3.83 -2.40 7.86
N VAL A 79 -2.49 -2.37 7.75
CA VAL A 79 -1.73 -3.30 6.94
C VAL A 79 -0.71 -4.01 7.79
N ARG A 80 -0.51 -5.31 7.54
CA ARG A 80 0.54 -6.12 8.15
C ARG A 80 1.32 -6.84 7.06
N ILE A 81 2.62 -7.04 7.30
CA ILE A 81 3.52 -7.68 6.35
C ILE A 81 4.24 -8.82 7.03
N LEU A 82 4.07 -10.02 6.48
CA LEU A 82 4.78 -11.23 6.87
C LEU A 82 5.59 -11.78 5.70
N TYR A 83 6.53 -12.68 5.98
CA TYR A 83 7.23 -13.45 4.96
C TYR A 83 7.70 -14.80 5.51
N ASP A 84 7.92 -15.74 4.62
CA ASP A 84 8.60 -17.02 4.87
C ASP A 84 9.75 -17.22 3.86
N ASP A 85 10.17 -18.45 3.59
CA ASP A 85 11.22 -18.74 2.61
C ASP A 85 10.72 -18.68 1.16
N ASN A 86 9.42 -18.61 0.92
CA ASN A 86 8.83 -18.75 -0.41
C ASN A 86 8.14 -17.48 -0.90
N ALA A 87 7.57 -16.69 0.02
CA ALA A 87 6.69 -15.59 -0.34
C ALA A 87 6.67 -14.47 0.70
N ILE A 88 6.26 -13.29 0.26
CA ILE A 88 5.82 -12.19 1.11
C ILE A 88 4.30 -12.19 1.15
N TYR A 89 3.74 -11.92 2.35
CA TYR A 89 2.31 -11.91 2.63
C TYR A 89 1.91 -10.54 3.14
N ILE A 90 0.82 -10.00 2.62
CA ILE A 90 0.30 -8.70 3.01
C ILE A 90 -1.17 -8.85 3.37
N SER A 91 -1.56 -8.38 4.55
CA SER A 91 -2.97 -8.26 4.93
C SER A 91 -3.40 -6.82 4.95
N PHE A 92 -4.60 -6.57 4.46
CA PHE A 92 -5.29 -5.29 4.55
C PHE A 92 -6.59 -5.47 5.33
N LEU A 93 -6.76 -4.69 6.39
CA LEU A 93 -8.03 -4.51 7.08
C LEU A 93 -8.53 -3.09 6.77
N ASN A 94 -9.54 -3.00 5.94
CA ASN A 94 -10.08 -1.77 5.43
C ASN A 94 -11.40 -1.45 6.14
N PHE A 95 -11.37 -0.64 7.18
CA PHE A 95 -12.59 -0.19 7.85
C PHE A 95 -13.43 0.65 6.89
N ASP A 96 -14.74 0.55 7.04
CA ASP A 96 -15.69 1.28 6.23
C ASP A 96 -16.95 1.60 7.04
N SER A 97 -17.27 2.87 7.17
CA SER A 97 -18.46 3.35 7.90
C SER A 97 -19.77 3.04 7.19
N ASN A 98 -19.72 2.67 5.90
CA ASN A 98 -20.90 2.30 5.11
C ASN A 98 -20.62 1.11 4.17
N PRO A 99 -20.40 -0.10 4.70
CA PRO A 99 -20.00 -1.27 3.92
C PRO A 99 -20.94 -1.64 2.78
N LYS A 100 -22.22 -1.28 2.91
CA LYS A 100 -23.22 -1.50 1.84
C LYS A 100 -22.96 -0.67 0.58
N LYS A 101 -22.11 0.35 0.67
CA LYS A 101 -21.69 1.20 -0.46
C LYS A 101 -20.34 0.85 -1.03
N ILE A 102 -19.68 -0.19 -0.53
CA ILE A 102 -18.46 -0.73 -1.12
C ILE A 102 -18.75 -1.13 -2.56
N ARG A 103 -17.98 -0.59 -3.49
CA ARG A 103 -18.11 -0.88 -4.90
C ARG A 103 -17.18 -2.01 -5.30
N ALA A 104 -17.75 -3.19 -5.54
CA ALA A 104 -17.03 -4.44 -5.79
C ALA A 104 -17.47 -5.11 -7.11
N PRO A 105 -17.25 -4.49 -8.29
CA PRO A 105 -17.64 -5.09 -9.55
C PRO A 105 -16.71 -6.26 -9.90
N LEU A 106 -17.31 -7.32 -10.44
CA LEU A 106 -16.56 -8.40 -11.07
C LEU A 106 -16.22 -7.99 -12.51
N THR A 107 -14.92 -7.99 -12.82
CA THR A 107 -14.40 -7.73 -14.16
C THR A 107 -13.38 -8.78 -14.55
N ARG A 108 -12.83 -8.67 -15.77
CA ARG A 108 -11.65 -9.46 -16.12
C ARG A 108 -10.45 -8.98 -15.30
N ARG A 109 -9.51 -9.88 -15.03
CA ARG A 109 -8.18 -9.52 -14.51
C ARG A 109 -7.58 -8.43 -15.40
N ASP A 110 -6.86 -7.50 -14.81
CA ASP A 110 -6.16 -6.38 -15.45
C ASP A 110 -7.02 -5.40 -16.28
N ALA A 111 -8.34 -5.60 -16.34
CA ALA A 111 -9.26 -4.71 -17.06
C ALA A 111 -9.47 -3.35 -16.37
N TYR A 112 -8.93 -3.18 -15.17
CA TYR A 112 -9.22 -2.05 -14.29
C TYR A 112 -8.39 -0.81 -14.52
N MET A 113 -7.25 -0.94 -15.19
CA MET A 113 -6.25 0.13 -15.22
C MET A 113 -6.70 1.42 -15.91
N ASP A 114 -7.67 1.35 -16.80
CA ASP A 114 -8.16 2.54 -17.51
C ASP A 114 -9.23 3.32 -16.71
N GLY A 115 -9.55 2.90 -15.49
CA GLY A 115 -10.58 3.51 -14.68
C GLY A 115 -10.68 3.03 -13.24
N LEU A 116 -9.58 2.53 -12.64
CA LEU A 116 -9.58 2.01 -11.26
C LEU A 116 -10.23 2.96 -10.27
N ASN A 117 -9.81 4.23 -10.31
CA ASN A 117 -10.29 5.26 -9.40
C ASN A 117 -11.77 5.63 -9.60
N THR A 118 -12.39 5.18 -10.69
CA THR A 118 -13.76 5.55 -11.03
C THR A 118 -14.77 4.41 -10.87
N VAL A 119 -14.32 3.18 -10.66
CA VAL A 119 -15.21 2.02 -10.76
C VAL A 119 -15.28 1.09 -9.55
N ALA A 120 -14.30 1.10 -8.65
CA ALA A 120 -14.22 0.14 -7.53
C ALA A 120 -13.55 0.67 -6.27
N ASP A 121 -13.89 0.07 -5.13
CA ASP A 121 -13.02 0.07 -3.94
C ASP A 121 -11.91 -0.93 -4.16
N PHE A 122 -10.64 -0.51 -3.97
CA PHE A 122 -9.49 -1.38 -4.14
C PHE A 122 -8.35 -1.02 -3.19
N ILE A 123 -7.43 -1.93 -3.03
CA ILE A 123 -6.14 -1.74 -2.36
C ILE A 123 -5.02 -2.17 -3.31
N GLY A 124 -3.82 -1.69 -3.02
CA GLY A 124 -2.64 -2.12 -3.73
C GLY A 124 -1.39 -2.04 -2.88
N VAL A 125 -0.41 -2.83 -3.27
CA VAL A 125 0.95 -2.80 -2.74
C VAL A 125 1.94 -2.78 -3.89
N ALA A 126 2.94 -1.92 -3.78
CA ALA A 126 4.04 -1.87 -4.74
C ALA A 126 5.37 -2.11 -4.05
N PHE A 127 6.28 -2.76 -4.75
CA PHE A 127 7.63 -3.05 -4.27
C PHE A 127 8.68 -2.62 -5.29
N ASP A 128 9.72 -1.96 -4.81
CA ASP A 128 11.00 -1.82 -5.48
C ASP A 128 11.98 -2.80 -4.81
N SER A 129 12.06 -4.01 -5.33
CA SER A 129 12.89 -5.07 -4.77
C SER A 129 14.38 -4.92 -5.09
N ARG A 130 14.72 -4.05 -6.03
CA ARG A 130 16.09 -3.72 -6.39
C ARG A 130 16.63 -2.53 -5.61
N ASN A 131 15.71 -1.78 -4.97
CA ASN A 131 15.98 -0.52 -4.27
C ASN A 131 16.75 0.48 -5.16
N ASP A 132 16.26 0.60 -6.40
CA ASP A 132 16.89 1.44 -7.44
C ASP A 132 16.10 2.75 -7.70
N ASP A 133 15.02 2.99 -6.96
CA ASP A 133 14.11 4.14 -7.08
C ASP A 133 13.52 4.31 -8.51
N PHE A 134 13.59 3.26 -9.34
CA PHE A 134 13.24 3.33 -10.75
C PHE A 134 12.31 2.20 -11.20
N ASN A 135 12.54 0.97 -10.72
CA ASN A 135 11.78 -0.20 -11.11
C ASN A 135 10.90 -0.69 -9.97
N GLY A 136 9.60 -0.83 -10.22
CA GLY A 136 8.64 -1.31 -9.24
C GLY A 136 7.67 -2.33 -9.81
N LYS A 137 7.10 -3.14 -8.94
CA LYS A 137 6.02 -4.07 -9.26
C LYS A 137 4.82 -3.74 -8.38
N TRP A 138 3.69 -3.44 -9.00
CA TRP A 138 2.45 -3.10 -8.30
C TRP A 138 1.44 -4.25 -8.41
N PHE A 139 0.80 -4.57 -7.31
CA PHE A 139 -0.22 -5.61 -7.18
C PHE A 139 -1.45 -4.99 -6.52
N GLY A 140 -2.58 -5.09 -7.17
CA GLY A 140 -3.83 -4.56 -6.68
C GLY A 140 -4.93 -5.61 -6.65
N VAL A 141 -5.85 -5.46 -5.71
CA VAL A 141 -7.06 -6.25 -5.64
C VAL A 141 -8.25 -5.37 -5.27
N ASN A 142 -9.37 -5.54 -5.97
CA ASN A 142 -10.59 -4.83 -5.60
C ASN A 142 -11.38 -5.61 -4.54
N ALA A 143 -12.40 -4.98 -3.97
CA ALA A 143 -13.24 -5.59 -2.94
C ALA A 143 -14.08 -6.81 -3.41
N ALA A 144 -14.01 -7.20 -4.70
CA ALA A 144 -14.57 -8.44 -5.25
C ALA A 144 -13.49 -9.51 -5.50
N GLY A 145 -12.21 -9.24 -5.20
CA GLY A 145 -11.11 -10.18 -5.43
C GLY A 145 -10.53 -10.16 -6.84
N VAL A 146 -10.88 -9.18 -7.68
CA VAL A 146 -10.29 -9.05 -9.01
C VAL A 146 -8.86 -8.52 -8.86
N LYS A 147 -7.91 -9.29 -9.38
CA LYS A 147 -6.48 -9.00 -9.32
C LYS A 147 -6.01 -8.16 -10.49
N ILE A 148 -5.00 -7.34 -10.23
CA ILE A 148 -4.30 -6.52 -11.21
C ILE A 148 -2.84 -6.50 -10.85
N ASP A 149 -1.96 -6.68 -11.82
CA ASP A 149 -0.54 -6.53 -11.64
C ASP A 149 0.08 -5.69 -12.77
N VAL A 150 1.06 -4.91 -12.41
CA VAL A 150 1.70 -3.96 -13.32
C VAL A 150 3.18 -3.87 -13.00
N ASN A 151 4.00 -3.91 -14.04
CA ASN A 151 5.41 -3.55 -13.92
C ASN A 151 5.56 -2.05 -14.15
N VAL A 152 6.18 -1.35 -13.21
CA VAL A 152 6.36 0.10 -13.26
C VAL A 152 7.84 0.40 -13.47
N SER A 153 8.16 1.29 -14.40
CA SER A 153 9.55 1.73 -14.61
C SER A 153 9.63 3.21 -14.95
N GLY A 154 10.73 3.83 -14.54
CA GLY A 154 10.96 5.25 -14.80
C GLY A 154 9.95 6.16 -14.11
N GLN A 155 9.57 7.20 -14.84
CA GLN A 155 8.70 8.22 -14.26
C GLN A 155 7.24 7.74 -14.18
N GLU A 156 6.70 7.17 -15.26
CA GLU A 156 5.31 6.73 -15.36
C GLU A 156 5.11 5.68 -16.47
N ASN A 157 6.05 4.79 -16.67
CA ASN A 157 5.89 3.71 -17.63
C ASN A 157 5.26 2.49 -16.94
N TYR A 158 4.02 2.18 -17.29
CA TYR A 158 3.23 1.08 -16.76
C TYR A 158 3.10 -0.04 -17.78
N ASP A 159 3.88 -1.10 -17.64
CA ASP A 159 3.71 -2.31 -18.46
C ASP A 159 2.59 -3.18 -17.87
N ARG A 160 1.44 -3.11 -18.51
CA ARG A 160 0.22 -3.85 -18.17
C ARG A 160 0.15 -5.23 -18.83
N SER A 161 1.10 -5.54 -19.70
CA SER A 161 1.21 -6.86 -20.31
C SER A 161 1.95 -7.85 -19.44
N TRP A 162 2.61 -7.33 -18.39
CA TRP A 162 3.27 -8.17 -17.40
C TRP A 162 2.24 -8.89 -16.53
N ASP A 163 2.34 -10.21 -16.45
CA ASP A 163 1.42 -11.07 -15.72
C ASP A 163 2.20 -11.96 -14.75
N ALA A 164 1.98 -11.75 -13.46
CA ALA A 164 2.63 -12.48 -12.39
C ALA A 164 1.75 -13.61 -11.84
N VAL A 165 2.38 -14.65 -11.33
CA VAL A 165 1.68 -15.69 -10.57
C VAL A 165 1.72 -15.33 -9.09
N TRP A 166 0.57 -14.90 -8.55
CA TRP A 166 0.38 -14.53 -7.16
C TRP A 166 -1.06 -14.80 -6.72
N ASP A 167 -1.30 -14.84 -5.42
CA ASP A 167 -2.60 -15.17 -4.85
C ASP A 167 -3.17 -14.01 -4.06
N ALA A 168 -4.49 -13.85 -4.09
CA ALA A 168 -5.21 -12.93 -3.24
C ALA A 168 -6.63 -13.45 -2.96
N ALA A 169 -7.11 -13.16 -1.77
CA ALA A 169 -8.48 -13.41 -1.37
C ALA A 169 -9.02 -12.21 -0.60
N VAL A 170 -10.33 -12.00 -0.66
CA VAL A 170 -11.02 -10.89 0.01
C VAL A 170 -12.24 -11.41 0.76
N SER A 171 -12.60 -10.72 1.84
CA SER A 171 -13.83 -10.95 2.59
C SER A 171 -14.47 -9.63 2.99
N GLN A 172 -15.79 -9.57 3.05
CA GLN A 172 -16.53 -8.39 3.49
C GLN A 172 -17.26 -8.69 4.80
N ASN A 173 -17.19 -7.74 5.73
CA ASN A 173 -17.80 -7.81 7.04
C ASN A 173 -18.74 -6.61 7.27
N ASP A 174 -19.39 -6.55 8.44
CA ASP A 174 -20.38 -5.51 8.77
C ASP A 174 -19.80 -4.10 8.84
N ASN A 175 -18.48 -3.93 9.05
CA ASN A 175 -17.83 -2.64 9.24
C ASN A 175 -16.48 -2.51 8.50
N SER A 176 -16.15 -3.48 7.64
CA SER A 176 -14.86 -3.54 6.95
C SER A 176 -14.89 -4.52 5.78
N TRP A 177 -13.86 -4.46 4.98
CA TRP A 177 -13.46 -5.56 4.11
C TRP A 177 -11.98 -5.85 4.30
N THR A 178 -11.60 -7.09 4.10
CA THR A 178 -10.25 -7.59 4.27
C THR A 178 -9.71 -8.12 2.96
N ALA A 179 -8.39 -8.04 2.81
CA ALA A 179 -7.69 -8.69 1.73
C ALA A 179 -6.42 -9.34 2.24
N GLU A 180 -6.13 -10.53 1.77
CA GLU A 180 -4.87 -11.22 1.93
C GLU A 180 -4.22 -11.42 0.58
N ILE A 181 -2.93 -11.12 0.52
CA ILE A 181 -2.11 -11.19 -0.69
C ILE A 181 -0.90 -12.05 -0.38
N ARG A 182 -0.59 -12.99 -1.27
CA ARG A 182 0.63 -13.79 -1.25
C ARG A 182 1.38 -13.59 -2.57
N ILE A 183 2.62 -13.11 -2.49
CA ILE A 183 3.47 -12.89 -3.67
C ILE A 183 4.73 -13.74 -3.52
N PRO A 184 4.94 -14.73 -4.36
CA PRO A 184 6.17 -15.55 -4.34
C PRO A 184 7.41 -14.71 -4.59
N PHE A 185 8.52 -15.01 -3.90
CA PHE A 185 9.78 -14.29 -4.14
C PHE A 185 10.31 -14.47 -5.56
N SER A 186 9.95 -15.55 -6.26
CA SER A 186 10.28 -15.77 -7.67
C SER A 186 9.74 -14.71 -8.63
N VAL A 187 8.76 -13.91 -8.19
CA VAL A 187 8.21 -12.79 -8.96
C VAL A 187 9.17 -11.59 -8.99
N PHE A 188 10.04 -11.49 -7.97
CA PHE A 188 10.92 -10.35 -7.77
C PHE A 188 12.34 -10.61 -8.28
N GLN A 189 13.03 -9.52 -8.62
CA GLN A 189 14.46 -9.49 -8.86
C GLN A 189 15.11 -8.71 -7.72
N TYR A 190 16.02 -9.34 -7.00
CA TYR A 190 16.73 -8.72 -5.86
C TYR A 190 18.15 -9.29 -5.77
N GLU A 191 19.03 -8.55 -5.10
CA GLU A 191 20.36 -9.03 -4.78
C GLU A 191 20.33 -9.98 -3.58
N ASP A 192 21.17 -11.01 -3.62
CA ASP A 192 21.37 -11.89 -2.46
C ASP A 192 22.13 -11.14 -1.36
N LYS A 193 21.44 -10.87 -0.27
CA LYS A 193 21.95 -10.20 0.92
C LYS A 193 21.35 -10.82 2.17
N ASP A 194 22.14 -10.88 3.25
CA ASP A 194 21.67 -11.38 4.55
C ASP A 194 20.40 -10.64 5.04
N GLU A 195 20.35 -9.34 4.79
CA GLU A 195 19.18 -8.48 5.05
C GLU A 195 18.92 -7.59 3.83
N MET A 196 17.71 -7.73 3.29
CA MET A 196 17.27 -6.92 2.15
C MET A 196 16.54 -5.67 2.62
N VAL A 197 16.76 -4.58 1.88
CA VAL A 197 16.03 -3.33 2.02
C VAL A 197 15.35 -3.06 0.68
N TRP A 198 14.02 -3.03 0.69
CA TRP A 198 13.21 -2.76 -0.50
C TRP A 198 12.50 -1.43 -0.40
N GLY A 199 12.11 -0.86 -1.52
CA GLY A 199 11.09 0.18 -1.56
C GLY A 199 9.69 -0.43 -1.41
N ILE A 200 8.77 0.27 -0.74
CA ILE A 200 7.37 -0.16 -0.61
C ILE A 200 6.41 1.02 -0.66
N SER A 201 5.29 0.84 -1.33
CA SER A 201 4.14 1.74 -1.26
C SER A 201 2.85 0.94 -1.11
N LEU A 202 1.94 1.47 -0.29
CA LEU A 202 0.61 0.90 -0.06
C LEU A 202 -0.42 1.93 -0.46
N ASN A 203 -1.50 1.50 -1.11
CA ASN A 203 -2.58 2.39 -1.46
C ASN A 203 -3.95 1.78 -1.20
N ARG A 204 -4.92 2.64 -0.94
CA ARG A 204 -6.35 2.31 -0.90
C ARG A 204 -7.13 3.37 -1.65
N HIS A 205 -8.12 2.93 -2.40
CA HIS A 205 -9.11 3.79 -3.03
C HIS A 205 -10.51 3.49 -2.50
N ILE A 206 -11.27 4.53 -2.18
CA ILE A 206 -12.68 4.45 -1.80
C ILE A 206 -13.52 5.09 -2.92
N HIS A 207 -14.25 4.27 -3.63
CA HIS A 207 -15.03 4.70 -4.80
C HIS A 207 -16.10 5.75 -4.45
N ARG A 208 -16.86 5.57 -3.36
CA ARG A 208 -17.98 6.46 -3.03
C ARG A 208 -17.58 7.90 -2.76
N THR A 209 -16.36 8.12 -2.25
CA THR A 209 -15.82 9.45 -1.91
C THR A 209 -14.74 9.91 -2.87
N GLN A 210 -14.34 9.05 -3.82
CA GLN A 210 -13.22 9.28 -4.75
C GLN A 210 -11.92 9.63 -4.00
N GLU A 211 -11.73 9.01 -2.84
CA GLU A 211 -10.53 9.20 -2.04
C GLU A 211 -9.47 8.17 -2.38
N GLU A 212 -8.23 8.63 -2.45
CA GLU A 212 -7.04 7.78 -2.55
C GLU A 212 -6.12 8.07 -1.37
N PHE A 213 -5.70 7.01 -0.69
CA PHE A 213 -4.76 7.05 0.43
C PHE A 213 -3.47 6.34 0.07
N LEU A 214 -2.36 6.89 0.52
CA LEU A 214 -1.02 6.32 0.30
C LEU A 214 -0.26 6.17 1.62
N TRP A 215 0.57 5.15 1.66
CA TRP A 215 1.65 5.01 2.61
C TRP A 215 2.94 4.61 1.86
N PRO A 216 4.03 5.38 2.00
CA PRO A 216 4.07 6.72 2.55
C PRO A 216 3.28 7.68 1.66
N GLY A 217 2.84 8.81 2.23
CA GLY A 217 2.21 9.86 1.41
C GLY A 217 3.23 10.49 0.45
N ARG A 218 2.74 11.03 -0.67
CA ARG A 218 3.53 11.80 -1.63
C ARG A 218 2.74 12.98 -2.18
N ARG A 219 3.42 13.93 -2.83
CA ARG A 219 2.72 14.97 -3.60
C ARG A 219 2.15 14.40 -4.90
N ARG A 220 1.01 14.92 -5.36
CA ARG A 220 0.48 14.61 -6.70
C ARG A 220 1.42 15.09 -7.80
N SER A 221 2.11 16.20 -7.56
CA SER A 221 3.10 16.76 -8.48
C SER A 221 4.43 16.02 -8.49
N HIS A 222 4.63 15.02 -7.62
CA HIS A 222 5.86 14.24 -7.59
C HIS A 222 5.95 13.38 -8.84
N VAL A 223 7.04 13.53 -9.58
CA VAL A 223 7.33 12.75 -10.79
C VAL A 223 8.14 11.52 -10.40
N GLY A 224 7.76 10.36 -10.93
CA GLY A 224 8.42 9.09 -10.60
C GLY A 224 7.80 8.44 -9.35
N ILE A 225 6.83 7.55 -9.56
CA ILE A 225 6.11 6.91 -8.46
C ILE A 225 7.04 6.12 -7.56
N VAL A 226 7.96 5.33 -8.14
CA VAL A 226 8.87 4.42 -7.41
C VAL A 226 9.80 5.20 -6.49
N SER A 227 10.32 6.35 -6.93
CA SER A 227 11.20 7.21 -6.13
C SER A 227 10.53 7.82 -4.89
N SER A 228 9.20 7.70 -4.77
CA SER A 228 8.43 8.14 -3.60
C SER A 228 8.13 7.02 -2.60
N PHE A 229 8.56 5.79 -2.85
CA PHE A 229 8.30 4.67 -1.96
C PHE A 229 8.99 4.86 -0.61
N GLY A 230 8.38 4.31 0.43
CA GLY A 230 9.00 4.15 1.74
C GLY A 230 9.93 2.94 1.76
N ILE A 231 10.49 2.67 2.90
CA ILE A 231 11.52 1.65 3.10
C ILE A 231 10.90 0.42 3.76
N LEU A 232 11.05 -0.75 3.16
CA LEU A 232 10.71 -2.04 3.77
C LEU A 232 11.98 -2.70 4.29
N LYS A 233 11.99 -3.03 5.57
CA LYS A 233 13.07 -3.74 6.27
C LYS A 233 12.59 -5.05 6.89
N GLY A 234 13.53 -5.83 7.41
CA GLY A 234 13.24 -7.07 8.14
C GLY A 234 13.21 -8.32 7.27
N LEU A 235 13.40 -8.20 5.97
CA LEU A 235 13.54 -9.34 5.06
C LEU A 235 14.95 -9.93 5.20
N LYS A 236 15.05 -11.10 5.86
CA LYS A 236 16.35 -11.74 6.17
C LYS A 236 16.37 -13.19 5.71
N ASN A 237 17.54 -13.63 5.25
CA ASN A 237 17.79 -15.01 4.84
C ASN A 237 16.72 -15.54 3.88
N ILE A 238 16.40 -14.78 2.86
CA ILE A 238 15.49 -15.20 1.79
C ILE A 238 16.34 -15.95 0.77
N PRO A 239 15.93 -17.18 0.35
CA PRO A 239 16.66 -17.94 -0.66
C PRO A 239 16.79 -17.15 -1.96
N GLU A 240 17.92 -17.36 -2.66
CA GLU A 240 18.08 -16.81 -4.01
C GLU A 240 16.88 -17.12 -4.91
N PRO A 241 16.43 -16.16 -5.73
CA PRO A 241 15.38 -16.40 -6.69
C PRO A 241 15.84 -17.52 -7.62
N LYS A 242 15.13 -18.62 -7.65
CA LYS A 242 15.39 -19.69 -8.61
C LYS A 242 15.12 -19.15 -10.01
N ASN A 243 16.17 -18.69 -10.69
CA ASN A 243 16.10 -18.39 -12.12
C ASN A 243 15.74 -19.68 -12.85
N CYS A 244 14.47 -19.87 -13.17
CA CYS A 244 14.05 -20.90 -14.09
C CYS A 244 14.46 -20.44 -15.49
N LEU A 245 15.72 -20.72 -15.87
CA LEU A 245 16.14 -20.65 -17.26
C LEU A 245 15.35 -21.74 -17.98
N LEU A 246 14.25 -21.36 -18.64
CA LEU A 246 13.66 -22.16 -19.70
C LEU A 246 14.71 -22.21 -20.83
N TYR A 247 15.56 -23.22 -20.81
CA TYR A 247 16.30 -23.62 -21.99
C TYR A 247 15.26 -24.08 -23.01
N THR A 248 14.85 -23.20 -23.91
CA THR A 248 14.35 -23.65 -25.21
C THR A 248 15.55 -24.23 -25.93
N SER A 249 15.72 -25.54 -25.86
CA SER A 249 16.61 -26.24 -26.78
C SER A 249 15.99 -26.03 -28.17
N ASP A 250 16.59 -25.15 -28.96
CA ASP A 250 16.41 -25.16 -30.40
C ASP A 250 16.95 -26.50 -30.89
N ALA A 251 16.05 -27.48 -30.98
CA ALA A 251 16.26 -28.62 -31.84
C ALA A 251 15.98 -28.16 -33.27
N ALA A 252 16.92 -27.40 -33.80
CA ALA A 252 17.03 -27.19 -35.22
C ALA A 252 18.12 -28.17 -35.69
N ASP A 253 17.82 -28.85 -36.79
CA ASP A 253 18.67 -29.61 -37.68
C ASP A 253 18.79 -31.12 -37.44
N GLU A 254 17.88 -31.83 -38.11
CA GLU A 254 18.27 -32.67 -39.27
C GLU A 254 17.05 -32.95 -40.15
#